data_74b285cfc299ae66d98c8865e85e2cd9
#
_entry.id   74b285cfc299ae66d98c8865e85e2cd9
#
_cell.length_a   1.000
_cell.length_b   1.000
_cell.length_c   1.000
_cell.angle_alpha   90.00
_cell.angle_beta   90.00
_cell.angle_gamma   90.00
#
_symmetry.space_group_name_H-M   'P 1'
#
loop_
_entity.id
_entity.type
_entity.pdbx_description
1 polymer ?
#
loop_
_entity_poly.entity_id
_entity_poly.type
_entity_poly.pdbx_seq_one_letter_code
_entity_poly.pdbx_strand_id
1 'polypeptide(L)'
;MKKVGLIVLAIGTLFSIHGQISDANSIQDVKKKANCYDKEANQRATRFVNSECGKLAGVVDCNEKLTYDEDSKLILSGKIGLPFSGTCETCHMNGLIERRITFVNGKENGVDSTYYKSGCLQVVRSHIQGIESGQWAFYYDSTNFTAWEMNYNMGQLHGKQIYLTKEGDTTRFEFYKNGVLHGLRKTYFPKSKIEKEINYVNGLMDGPFKSYNFDGKIVQDLSYKQGKKSGELRYYYNDGVLLTIEHWSSDVKDGEFKTFYYKGGIQTMENYKKGVPEGWFEERYQDDKLKRNALYKKGILIEEHRFNEHGEETYTFGGEANTGKEDDAMPVKPKKKKSKNKTSEDNSPN
;
A
#
# COMPACT_ATOMS: atom_id res chain seq x y z
N MET A 1 50.43 47.09 30.33
CA MET A 1 50.73 46.10 29.32
C MET A 1 50.08 44.80 29.74
N LYS A 2 48.89 44.51 29.22
CA LYS A 2 48.13 43.32 29.55
C LYS A 2 48.26 42.31 28.40
N LYS A 3 48.83 41.14 28.70
CA LYS A 3 48.87 39.98 27.74
C LYS A 3 47.49 39.32 27.75
N VAL A 4 46.88 39.29 26.59
CA VAL A 4 45.67 38.50 26.33
C VAL A 4 46.10 37.10 25.92
N GLY A 5 45.72 36.11 26.73
CA GLY A 5 45.95 34.70 26.41
C GLY A 5 44.93 34.18 25.41
N LEU A 6 45.42 33.64 24.31
CA LEU A 6 44.63 32.97 23.27
C LEU A 6 44.33 31.56 23.74
N ILE A 7 43.07 31.25 24.03
CA ILE A 7 42.61 29.90 24.29
C ILE A 7 42.34 29.28 22.88
N VAL A 8 43.19 28.34 22.51
CA VAL A 8 42.97 27.51 21.32
C VAL A 8 42.01 26.37 21.74
N LEU A 9 40.75 26.47 21.34
CA LEU A 9 39.79 25.35 21.39
C LEU A 9 40.19 24.36 20.28
N ALA A 10 40.75 23.22 20.68
CA ALA A 10 40.90 22.08 19.80
C ALA A 10 39.52 21.51 19.47
N ILE A 11 38.99 21.87 18.31
CA ILE A 11 37.83 21.20 17.71
C ILE A 11 38.33 19.85 17.23
N GLY A 12 38.00 18.80 17.98
CA GLY A 12 38.21 17.42 17.59
C GLY A 12 37.41 17.16 16.27
N THR A 13 38.13 17.03 15.18
CA THR A 13 37.60 16.51 13.95
C THR A 13 37.22 15.06 14.16
N LEU A 14 35.94 14.78 14.35
CA LEU A 14 35.35 13.46 14.13
C LEU A 14 35.66 13.08 12.68
N PHE A 15 36.69 12.32 12.44
CA PHE A 15 36.87 11.59 11.22
C PHE A 15 35.70 10.63 11.07
N SER A 16 34.67 11.03 10.34
CA SER A 16 33.70 10.12 9.75
C SER A 16 34.49 9.18 8.84
N ILE A 17 34.73 7.96 9.31
CA ILE A 17 35.15 6.86 8.46
C ILE A 17 33.96 6.46 7.61
N HIS A 18 33.59 7.29 6.67
CA HIS A 18 32.92 6.85 5.46
C HIS A 18 34.00 6.16 4.63
N GLY A 19 34.15 4.85 4.85
CA GLY A 19 34.86 4.04 3.89
C GLY A 19 34.19 4.26 2.55
N GLN A 20 34.88 4.93 1.64
CA GLN A 20 34.52 4.96 0.24
C GLN A 20 34.48 3.52 -0.23
N ILE A 21 33.27 2.91 -0.23
CA ILE A 21 32.98 1.73 -1.04
C ILE A 21 33.20 2.25 -2.46
N SER A 22 34.27 1.79 -3.12
CA SER A 22 34.58 2.16 -4.48
C SER A 22 33.32 2.00 -5.34
N ASP A 23 32.97 3.04 -6.07
CA ASP A 23 31.76 3.15 -6.89
C ASP A 23 31.55 2.02 -7.92
N ALA A 24 32.53 1.15 -8.10
CA ALA A 24 32.49 0.00 -9.01
C ALA A 24 31.44 -1.08 -8.64
N ASN A 25 30.88 -1.05 -7.43
CA ASN A 25 29.90 -2.02 -6.92
C ASN A 25 28.55 -1.38 -6.54
N SER A 26 28.26 -0.18 -7.01
CA SER A 26 26.94 0.42 -6.80
C SER A 26 25.85 -0.37 -7.54
N ILE A 27 24.64 -0.42 -6.99
CA ILE A 27 23.48 -1.00 -7.67
C ILE A 27 23.27 -0.36 -9.05
N GLN A 28 23.58 0.92 -9.20
CA GLN A 28 23.49 1.66 -10.46
C GLN A 28 24.48 1.13 -11.51
N ASP A 29 25.70 0.79 -11.13
CA ASP A 29 26.70 0.25 -12.03
C ASP A 29 26.40 -1.20 -12.44
N VAL A 30 25.84 -1.99 -11.53
CA VAL A 30 25.35 -3.35 -11.83
C VAL A 30 24.18 -3.27 -12.80
N LYS A 31 23.21 -2.38 -12.57
CA LYS A 31 22.08 -2.12 -13.50
C LYS A 31 22.58 -1.71 -14.90
N LYS A 32 23.59 -0.87 -14.99
CA LYS A 32 24.15 -0.37 -16.26
C LYS A 32 24.88 -1.44 -17.05
N LYS A 33 25.52 -2.41 -16.36
CA LYS A 33 26.25 -3.53 -16.96
C LYS A 33 25.37 -4.68 -17.42
N ALA A 34 24.17 -4.81 -16.83
CA ALA A 34 23.24 -5.93 -17.07
C ALA A 34 22.11 -5.58 -18.05
N ASN A 35 22.36 -4.78 -19.06
CA ASN A 35 21.37 -4.45 -20.08
C ASN A 35 21.20 -5.60 -21.08
N CYS A 36 20.41 -6.61 -20.70
CA CYS A 36 20.20 -7.85 -21.47
C CYS A 36 19.29 -7.67 -22.70
N TYR A 37 18.73 -6.48 -22.93
CA TYR A 37 17.77 -6.28 -24.02
C TYR A 37 18.37 -5.61 -25.28
N ASP A 38 19.50 -4.96 -25.15
CA ASP A 38 20.20 -4.40 -26.32
C ASP A 38 20.90 -5.53 -27.08
N LYS A 39 20.47 -5.78 -28.33
CA LYS A 39 21.07 -6.79 -29.19
C LYS A 39 22.58 -6.60 -29.38
N GLU A 40 23.05 -5.36 -29.40
CA GLU A 40 24.46 -5.02 -29.45
C GLU A 40 25.15 -5.11 -28.09
N ALA A 41 24.46 -4.73 -26.99
CA ALA A 41 24.92 -4.92 -25.63
C ALA A 41 24.87 -6.39 -25.23
N ASN A 42 23.93 -7.20 -25.73
CA ASN A 42 23.91 -8.66 -25.55
C ASN A 42 25.12 -9.35 -26.20
N GLN A 43 25.58 -8.87 -27.36
CA GLN A 43 26.84 -9.34 -27.94
C GLN A 43 28.06 -8.87 -27.13
N ARG A 44 27.98 -7.71 -26.46
CA ARG A 44 29.03 -7.20 -25.54
C ARG A 44 28.87 -7.81 -24.12
N ALA A 45 27.65 -7.99 -23.62
CA ALA A 45 27.38 -8.62 -22.33
C ALA A 45 27.74 -10.12 -22.37
N THR A 46 27.47 -10.84 -23.48
CA THR A 46 28.00 -12.19 -23.67
C THR A 46 29.53 -12.22 -23.70
N ARG A 47 30.21 -11.16 -24.13
CA ARG A 47 31.66 -11.06 -23.98
C ARG A 47 32.11 -10.73 -22.55
N PHE A 48 31.31 -10.07 -21.73
CA PHE A 48 31.63 -9.77 -20.33
C PHE A 48 31.15 -10.84 -19.36
N VAL A 49 30.10 -11.58 -19.66
CA VAL A 49 29.60 -12.72 -18.90
C VAL A 49 30.31 -14.03 -19.28
N ASN A 50 31.02 -14.06 -20.43
CA ASN A 50 31.98 -15.11 -20.78
C ASN A 50 33.30 -15.01 -20.00
N SER A 51 33.41 -14.18 -18.95
CA SER A 51 34.39 -14.44 -17.93
C SER A 51 33.96 -15.72 -17.21
N GLU A 52 34.63 -16.81 -17.51
CA GLU A 52 34.47 -18.09 -16.85
C GLU A 52 34.38 -17.86 -15.35
N CYS A 53 33.34 -18.39 -14.74
CA CYS A 53 33.07 -18.26 -13.31
C CYS A 53 34.32 -18.58 -12.48
N GLY A 54 34.65 -17.75 -11.51
CA GLY A 54 35.83 -17.94 -10.65
C GLY A 54 37.20 -17.62 -11.28
N LYS A 55 37.28 -17.08 -12.48
CA LYS A 55 38.57 -16.68 -13.11
C LYS A 55 38.93 -15.21 -12.95
N LEU A 56 38.08 -14.38 -12.36
CA LEU A 56 38.44 -13.00 -12.00
C LEU A 56 39.48 -13.00 -10.89
N ALA A 57 40.56 -12.28 -11.05
CA ALA A 57 41.60 -12.17 -10.01
C ALA A 57 40.98 -11.68 -8.69
N GLY A 58 41.26 -12.42 -7.60
CA GLY A 58 40.74 -12.09 -6.26
C GLY A 58 39.31 -12.56 -5.96
N VAL A 59 38.62 -13.21 -6.92
CA VAL A 59 37.32 -13.84 -6.71
C VAL A 59 37.49 -15.34 -6.52
N VAL A 60 36.82 -15.93 -5.53
CA VAL A 60 36.89 -17.35 -5.23
C VAL A 60 35.57 -18.05 -5.58
N ASP A 61 35.63 -19.37 -5.79
CA ASP A 61 34.43 -20.19 -5.86
C ASP A 61 33.83 -20.34 -4.47
N CYS A 62 32.55 -19.93 -4.31
CA CYS A 62 31.87 -20.00 -3.00
C CYS A 62 31.73 -21.44 -2.52
N ASN A 63 31.41 -22.38 -3.42
CA ASN A 63 31.12 -23.78 -3.07
C ASN A 63 32.38 -24.58 -2.71
N GLU A 64 33.49 -24.28 -3.41
CA GLU A 64 34.74 -25.01 -3.21
C GLU A 64 35.63 -24.46 -2.09
N LYS A 65 35.58 -23.15 -1.84
CA LYS A 65 36.54 -22.45 -0.99
C LYS A 65 35.97 -21.95 0.33
N LEU A 66 34.65 -21.95 0.48
CA LEU A 66 33.98 -21.40 1.66
C LEU A 66 33.10 -22.44 2.35
N THR A 67 32.96 -22.32 3.65
CA THR A 67 32.06 -23.13 4.48
C THR A 67 31.26 -22.22 5.40
N TYR A 68 30.00 -22.57 5.64
CA TYR A 68 29.17 -21.91 6.63
C TYR A 68 29.36 -22.60 7.98
N ASP A 69 29.69 -21.83 9.00
CA ASP A 69 29.82 -22.31 10.37
C ASP A 69 28.53 -22.02 11.15
N GLU A 70 27.89 -23.08 11.61
CA GLU A 70 26.58 -23.00 12.29
C GLU A 70 26.67 -22.32 13.67
N ASP A 71 27.82 -22.47 14.36
CA ASP A 71 27.97 -21.91 15.69
C ASP A 71 28.22 -20.41 15.67
N SER A 72 29.14 -19.95 14.85
CA SER A 72 29.46 -18.52 14.73
C SER A 72 28.50 -17.77 13.77
N LYS A 73 27.72 -18.49 12.93
CA LYS A 73 26.90 -17.93 11.86
C LYS A 73 27.72 -17.14 10.83
N LEU A 74 28.97 -17.54 10.62
CA LEU A 74 29.89 -16.87 9.70
C LEU A 74 30.24 -17.76 8.51
N ILE A 75 30.58 -17.13 7.39
CA ILE A 75 31.25 -17.78 6.28
C ILE A 75 32.74 -17.80 6.53
N LEU A 76 33.32 -18.97 6.53
CA LEU A 76 34.74 -19.21 6.80
C LEU A 76 35.46 -19.60 5.50
N SER A 77 36.77 -19.30 5.45
CA SER A 77 37.67 -19.86 4.42
C SER A 77 37.90 -21.34 4.71
N GLY A 78 37.49 -22.21 3.76
CA GLY A 78 37.43 -23.67 3.95
C GLY A 78 38.74 -24.35 4.34
N LYS A 79 39.92 -23.77 4.05
CA LYS A 79 41.22 -24.32 4.43
C LYS A 79 41.74 -23.84 5.76
N ILE A 80 41.37 -22.65 6.19
CA ILE A 80 42.01 -21.95 7.32
C ILE A 80 41.03 -21.80 8.50
N GLY A 81 39.72 -21.96 8.29
CA GLY A 81 38.68 -21.79 9.31
C GLY A 81 38.55 -20.37 9.86
N LEU A 82 39.09 -19.36 9.16
CA LEU A 82 38.99 -17.96 9.55
C LEU A 82 37.80 -17.29 8.81
N PRO A 83 37.15 -16.29 9.44
CA PRO A 83 36.09 -15.53 8.78
C PRO A 83 36.55 -14.95 7.44
N PHE A 84 35.82 -15.27 6.38
CA PHE A 84 36.19 -14.86 5.02
C PHE A 84 35.91 -13.37 4.77
N SER A 85 36.88 -12.71 4.14
CA SER A 85 36.70 -11.34 3.60
C SER A 85 37.13 -11.34 2.14
N GLY A 86 36.21 -10.99 1.24
CA GLY A 86 36.45 -11.00 -0.22
C GLY A 86 35.15 -11.23 -0.97
N THR A 87 35.28 -11.37 -2.29
CA THR A 87 34.15 -11.68 -3.19
C THR A 87 34.22 -13.14 -3.59
N CYS A 88 33.08 -13.82 -3.63
CA CYS A 88 32.98 -15.14 -4.23
C CYS A 88 31.85 -15.21 -5.26
N GLU A 89 31.92 -16.25 -6.12
CA GLU A 89 30.94 -16.54 -7.16
C GLU A 89 30.47 -17.97 -7.05
N THR A 90 29.19 -18.21 -7.41
CA THR A 90 28.65 -19.52 -7.80
C THR A 90 28.32 -19.51 -9.28
N CYS A 91 28.33 -20.70 -9.91
CA CYS A 91 28.18 -20.85 -11.35
C CYS A 91 26.99 -21.71 -11.71
N HIS A 92 26.28 -21.32 -12.75
CA HIS A 92 25.36 -22.20 -13.45
C HIS A 92 26.11 -23.33 -14.15
N MET A 93 25.46 -24.43 -14.43
CA MET A 93 26.03 -25.58 -15.18
C MET A 93 26.51 -25.21 -16.60
N ASN A 94 26.01 -24.12 -17.17
CA ASN A 94 26.45 -23.57 -18.47
C ASN A 94 27.70 -22.69 -18.39
N GLY A 95 28.32 -22.57 -17.19
CA GLY A 95 29.54 -21.79 -16.97
C GLY A 95 29.32 -20.29 -16.77
N LEU A 96 28.09 -19.82 -16.80
CA LEU A 96 27.75 -18.43 -16.50
C LEU A 96 27.65 -18.23 -14.98
N ILE A 97 27.91 -17.00 -14.52
CA ILE A 97 27.75 -16.63 -13.11
C ILE A 97 26.29 -16.81 -12.70
N GLU A 98 26.04 -17.50 -11.60
CA GLU A 98 24.75 -17.61 -10.94
C GLU A 98 24.60 -16.56 -9.84
N ARG A 99 25.62 -16.40 -8.98
CA ARG A 99 25.61 -15.40 -7.92
C ARG A 99 27.03 -14.85 -7.70
N ARG A 100 27.11 -13.56 -7.41
CA ARG A 100 28.32 -12.88 -6.95
C ARG A 100 28.00 -12.13 -5.67
N ILE A 101 28.79 -12.37 -4.63
CA ILE A 101 28.56 -11.80 -3.30
C ILE A 101 29.89 -11.44 -2.63
N THR A 102 29.87 -10.36 -1.83
CA THR A 102 31.02 -9.90 -1.05
C THR A 102 30.79 -10.11 0.43
N PHE A 103 31.82 -10.58 1.13
CA PHE A 103 31.85 -10.79 2.56
C PHE A 103 32.91 -9.91 3.21
N VAL A 104 32.64 -9.49 4.44
CA VAL A 104 33.60 -8.86 5.35
C VAL A 104 33.50 -9.55 6.70
N ASN A 105 34.60 -10.13 7.16
CA ASN A 105 34.65 -10.90 8.40
C ASN A 105 33.56 -11.97 8.50
N GLY A 106 33.34 -12.72 7.42
CA GLY A 106 32.39 -13.82 7.33
C GLY A 106 30.92 -13.42 7.18
N LYS A 107 30.62 -12.12 7.10
CA LYS A 107 29.25 -11.60 6.93
C LYS A 107 29.08 -10.95 5.58
N GLU A 108 27.91 -11.14 4.97
CA GLU A 108 27.54 -10.44 3.72
C GLU A 108 27.67 -8.93 3.90
N ASN A 109 28.40 -8.29 2.99
CA ASN A 109 28.65 -6.85 3.07
C ASN A 109 28.85 -6.25 1.68
N GLY A 110 28.03 -5.28 1.32
CA GLY A 110 28.01 -4.71 0.00
C GLY A 110 26.93 -5.30 -0.89
N VAL A 111 27.18 -5.34 -2.20
CA VAL A 111 26.23 -5.80 -3.23
C VAL A 111 26.31 -7.31 -3.40
N ASP A 112 25.16 -7.96 -3.39
CA ASP A 112 24.91 -9.34 -3.78
C ASP A 112 24.09 -9.33 -5.09
N SER A 113 24.56 -9.99 -6.13
CA SER A 113 23.94 -10.06 -7.45
C SER A 113 23.71 -11.52 -7.85
N THR A 114 22.48 -11.85 -8.22
CA THR A 114 22.10 -13.13 -8.81
C THR A 114 21.72 -12.97 -10.27
N TYR A 115 21.97 -13.99 -11.07
CA TYR A 115 21.76 -13.96 -12.52
C TYR A 115 20.93 -15.16 -12.98
N TYR A 116 20.12 -14.97 -14.00
CA TYR A 116 19.43 -16.05 -14.69
C TYR A 116 20.40 -16.94 -15.48
N LYS A 117 19.97 -18.13 -15.86
CA LYS A 117 20.74 -19.01 -16.77
C LYS A 117 21.02 -18.37 -18.14
N SER A 118 20.23 -17.37 -18.53
CA SER A 118 20.47 -16.51 -19.71
C SER A 118 21.69 -15.59 -19.55
N GLY A 119 22.23 -15.43 -18.33
CA GLY A 119 23.25 -14.48 -17.96
C GLY A 119 22.72 -13.11 -17.61
N CYS A 120 21.40 -12.88 -17.71
CA CYS A 120 20.76 -11.62 -17.33
C CYS A 120 20.68 -11.47 -15.81
N LEU A 121 20.84 -10.24 -15.34
CA LEU A 121 20.67 -9.93 -13.93
C LEU A 121 19.26 -10.28 -13.46
N GLN A 122 19.17 -11.04 -12.37
CA GLN A 122 17.92 -11.45 -11.74
C GLN A 122 17.61 -10.60 -10.51
N VAL A 123 18.57 -10.50 -9.59
CA VAL A 123 18.39 -9.77 -8.34
C VAL A 123 19.67 -9.00 -8.02
N VAL A 124 19.49 -7.79 -7.51
CA VAL A 124 20.55 -7.04 -6.83
C VAL A 124 20.07 -6.73 -5.42
N ARG A 125 20.87 -7.04 -4.42
CA ARG A 125 20.64 -6.81 -3.00
C ARG A 125 21.82 -6.12 -2.39
N SER A 126 21.61 -5.38 -1.31
CA SER A 126 22.67 -4.79 -0.51
C SER A 126 22.59 -5.24 0.94
N HIS A 127 23.74 -5.49 1.55
CA HIS A 127 23.86 -5.88 2.93
C HIS A 127 24.93 -5.04 3.65
N ILE A 128 24.75 -4.82 4.92
CA ILE A 128 25.75 -4.26 5.84
C ILE A 128 25.87 -5.21 7.01
N GLN A 129 27.05 -5.85 7.17
CA GLN A 129 27.32 -6.81 8.25
C GLN A 129 26.28 -7.95 8.34
N GLY A 130 25.81 -8.46 7.17
CA GLY A 130 24.81 -9.51 7.07
C GLY A 130 23.37 -9.04 7.23
N ILE A 131 23.14 -7.74 7.39
CA ILE A 131 21.81 -7.16 7.56
C ILE A 131 21.38 -6.48 6.25
N GLU A 132 20.18 -6.76 5.81
CA GLU A 132 19.57 -6.14 4.61
C GLU A 132 19.57 -4.60 4.76
N SER A 133 20.12 -3.91 3.78
CA SER A 133 20.23 -2.45 3.81
C SER A 133 20.31 -1.89 2.40
N GLY A 134 19.76 -0.69 2.18
CA GLY A 134 19.78 -0.03 0.88
C GLY A 134 18.75 -0.57 -0.10
N GLN A 135 18.98 -0.34 -1.38
CA GLN A 135 18.05 -0.68 -2.45
C GLN A 135 18.22 -2.14 -2.90
N TRP A 136 17.09 -2.83 -3.05
CA TRP A 136 16.97 -4.13 -3.66
C TRP A 136 16.17 -4.02 -4.95
N ALA A 137 16.57 -4.75 -5.98
CA ALA A 137 15.85 -4.78 -7.24
C ALA A 137 15.80 -6.20 -7.80
N PHE A 138 14.65 -6.59 -8.32
CA PHE A 138 14.43 -7.83 -9.03
C PHE A 138 14.03 -7.53 -10.48
N TYR A 139 14.57 -8.26 -11.43
CA TYR A 139 14.38 -8.04 -12.85
C TYR A 139 13.68 -9.22 -13.49
N TYR A 140 12.89 -8.99 -14.51
CA TYR A 140 12.37 -10.04 -15.36
C TYR A 140 13.48 -10.56 -16.28
N ASP A 141 13.50 -11.89 -16.50
CA ASP A 141 14.48 -12.49 -17.43
C ASP A 141 14.29 -11.95 -18.85
N SER A 142 15.41 -11.70 -19.52
CA SER A 142 15.47 -11.27 -20.92
C SER A 142 14.68 -9.96 -21.22
N THR A 143 14.55 -9.11 -20.22
CA THR A 143 13.93 -7.77 -20.34
C THR A 143 14.79 -6.68 -19.69
N ASN A 144 14.49 -5.42 -20.01
CA ASN A 144 15.07 -4.26 -19.31
C ASN A 144 14.25 -3.82 -18.10
N PHE A 145 13.11 -4.47 -17.84
CA PHE A 145 12.17 -4.03 -16.82
C PHE A 145 12.45 -4.67 -15.49
N THR A 146 12.45 -3.84 -14.46
CA THR A 146 12.45 -4.26 -13.08
C THR A 146 11.08 -4.84 -12.73
N ALA A 147 11.02 -6.01 -12.10
CA ALA A 147 9.76 -6.57 -11.60
C ALA A 147 9.33 -5.84 -10.33
N TRP A 148 10.29 -5.58 -9.43
CA TRP A 148 10.07 -4.77 -8.24
C TRP A 148 11.38 -4.14 -7.73
N GLU A 149 11.24 -3.01 -7.06
CA GLU A 149 12.30 -2.33 -6.32
C GLU A 149 11.85 -2.11 -4.88
N MET A 150 12.71 -2.42 -3.94
CA MET A 150 12.46 -2.26 -2.51
C MET A 150 13.62 -1.54 -1.84
N ASN A 151 13.35 -0.90 -0.73
CA ASN A 151 14.38 -0.29 0.10
C ASN A 151 14.32 -0.87 1.51
N TYR A 152 15.48 -1.17 2.04
CA TYR A 152 15.67 -1.70 3.38
C TYR A 152 16.52 -0.77 4.22
N ASN A 153 16.24 -0.72 5.51
CA ASN A 153 17.06 -0.08 6.50
C ASN A 153 17.14 -1.00 7.72
N MET A 154 18.34 -1.47 8.05
CA MET A 154 18.59 -2.36 9.20
C MET A 154 17.66 -3.58 9.22
N GLY A 155 17.52 -4.28 8.08
CA GLY A 155 16.69 -5.47 7.94
C GLY A 155 15.20 -5.24 7.79
N GLN A 156 14.74 -3.99 7.78
CA GLN A 156 13.32 -3.66 7.68
C GLN A 156 13.02 -2.88 6.39
N LEU A 157 11.88 -3.16 5.77
CA LEU A 157 11.38 -2.35 4.67
C LEU A 157 11.30 -0.87 5.09
N HIS A 158 11.92 0.01 4.31
CA HIS A 158 11.97 1.43 4.60
C HIS A 158 12.00 2.26 3.33
N GLY A 159 11.13 3.27 3.24
CA GLY A 159 11.04 4.11 2.04
C GLY A 159 10.14 3.49 0.96
N LYS A 160 10.43 3.85 -0.28
CA LYS A 160 9.63 3.55 -1.46
C LYS A 160 9.78 2.10 -1.91
N GLN A 161 8.65 1.47 -2.27
CA GLN A 161 8.56 0.19 -2.94
C GLN A 161 7.79 0.36 -4.25
N ILE A 162 8.24 -0.26 -5.33
CA ILE A 162 7.56 -0.25 -6.63
C ILE A 162 7.47 -1.67 -7.17
N TYR A 163 6.34 -1.98 -7.81
CA TYR A 163 6.08 -3.23 -8.49
C TYR A 163 5.63 -2.93 -9.93
N LEU A 164 6.21 -3.63 -10.89
CA LEU A 164 5.96 -3.41 -12.31
C LEU A 164 5.56 -4.72 -13.01
N THR A 165 4.96 -4.60 -14.18
CA THR A 165 4.74 -5.73 -15.11
C THR A 165 5.99 -5.98 -15.97
N LYS A 166 5.97 -7.05 -16.78
CA LYS A 166 7.02 -7.33 -17.77
C LYS A 166 7.12 -6.27 -18.87
N GLU A 167 6.06 -5.53 -19.10
CA GLU A 167 5.96 -4.42 -20.06
C GLU A 167 6.46 -3.10 -19.47
N GLY A 168 6.78 -3.07 -18.15
CA GLY A 168 7.24 -1.89 -17.44
C GLY A 168 6.13 -1.02 -16.84
N ASP A 169 4.87 -1.48 -16.92
CA ASP A 169 3.75 -0.77 -16.30
C ASP A 169 3.81 -0.93 -14.77
N THR A 170 3.62 0.17 -14.05
CA THR A 170 3.50 0.14 -12.59
C THR A 170 2.19 -0.52 -12.18
N THR A 171 2.25 -1.51 -11.30
CA THR A 171 1.07 -2.17 -10.72
C THR A 171 0.79 -1.70 -9.31
N ARG A 172 1.84 -1.38 -8.55
CA ARG A 172 1.73 -0.94 -7.16
C ARG A 172 2.92 -0.07 -6.77
N PHE A 173 2.65 0.89 -5.91
CA PHE A 173 3.60 1.78 -5.29
C PHE A 173 3.24 1.92 -3.80
N GLU A 174 4.22 1.80 -2.92
CA GLU A 174 4.02 1.81 -1.47
C GLU A 174 5.17 2.52 -0.77
N PHE A 175 4.87 3.11 0.39
CA PHE A 175 5.88 3.61 1.32
C PHE A 175 5.84 2.84 2.63
N TYR A 176 7.03 2.51 3.14
CA TYR A 176 7.23 1.84 4.41
C TYR A 176 8.13 2.65 5.34
N LYS A 177 7.90 2.53 6.62
CA LYS A 177 8.76 3.05 7.68
C LYS A 177 8.96 1.96 8.72
N ASN A 178 10.20 1.47 8.87
CA ASN A 178 10.57 0.43 9.83
C ASN A 178 9.66 -0.82 9.71
N GLY A 179 9.51 -1.35 8.50
CA GLY A 179 8.73 -2.54 8.21
C GLY A 179 7.21 -2.34 8.15
N VAL A 180 6.72 -1.15 8.50
CA VAL A 180 5.27 -0.85 8.55
C VAL A 180 4.88 0.09 7.42
N LEU A 181 3.75 -0.19 6.78
CA LEU A 181 3.18 0.68 5.73
C LEU A 181 2.91 2.08 6.29
N HIS A 182 3.51 3.12 5.69
CA HIS A 182 3.47 4.48 6.19
C HIS A 182 3.63 5.49 5.05
N GLY A 183 2.63 6.31 4.80
CA GLY A 183 2.59 7.24 3.68
C GLY A 183 1.68 6.78 2.56
N LEU A 184 1.95 7.20 1.34
CA LEU A 184 1.11 6.96 0.17
C LEU A 184 1.27 5.53 -0.37
N ARG A 185 0.14 4.87 -0.58
CA ARG A 185 0.03 3.65 -1.39
C ARG A 185 -0.80 3.94 -2.62
N LYS A 186 -0.33 3.49 -3.80
CA LYS A 186 -1.09 3.53 -5.04
C LYS A 186 -1.20 2.13 -5.64
N THR A 187 -2.36 1.81 -6.18
CA THR A 187 -2.56 0.67 -7.08
C THR A 187 -2.95 1.16 -8.46
N TYR A 188 -2.68 0.34 -9.47
CA TYR A 188 -2.86 0.76 -10.85
C TYR A 188 -3.60 -0.30 -11.66
N PHE A 189 -4.46 0.14 -12.53
CA PHE A 189 -4.95 -0.60 -13.69
C PHE A 189 -3.81 -0.83 -14.70
N PRO A 190 -3.98 -1.73 -15.68
CA PRO A 190 -3.05 -1.85 -16.81
C PRO A 190 -2.72 -0.50 -17.45
N LYS A 191 -1.51 -0.38 -18.01
CA LYS A 191 -0.94 0.85 -18.60
C LYS A 191 -0.74 1.95 -17.56
N SER A 192 -0.39 1.56 -16.32
CA SER A 192 -0.07 2.47 -15.20
C SER A 192 -1.15 3.53 -14.91
N LYS A 193 -2.42 3.26 -15.24
CA LYS A 193 -3.54 4.12 -14.86
C LYS A 193 -3.86 3.94 -13.38
N ILE A 194 -3.98 5.03 -12.63
CA ILE A 194 -4.26 4.97 -11.19
C ILE A 194 -5.62 4.33 -10.94
N GLU A 195 -5.66 3.31 -10.07
CA GLU A 195 -6.87 2.66 -9.55
C GLU A 195 -7.25 3.21 -8.18
N LYS A 196 -6.28 3.28 -7.26
CA LYS A 196 -6.48 3.78 -5.89
C LYS A 196 -5.29 4.56 -5.39
N GLU A 197 -5.56 5.57 -4.57
CA GLU A 197 -4.61 6.31 -3.75
C GLU A 197 -5.07 6.27 -2.30
N ILE A 198 -4.20 5.81 -1.41
CA ILE A 198 -4.53 5.56 -0.01
C ILE A 198 -3.38 6.06 0.85
N ASN A 199 -3.68 6.83 1.88
CA ASN A 199 -2.67 7.23 2.86
C ASN A 199 -2.71 6.34 4.10
N TYR A 200 -1.53 5.99 4.59
CA TYR A 200 -1.33 5.15 5.77
C TYR A 200 -0.45 5.82 6.80
N VAL A 201 -0.78 5.63 8.06
CA VAL A 201 0.07 5.98 9.21
C VAL A 201 0.15 4.76 10.11
N ASN A 202 1.37 4.24 10.32
CA ASN A 202 1.62 3.07 11.16
C ASN A 202 0.73 1.85 10.82
N GLY A 203 0.58 1.56 9.52
CA GLY A 203 -0.19 0.43 9.00
C GLY A 203 -1.70 0.62 8.92
N LEU A 204 -2.23 1.73 9.44
CA LEU A 204 -3.65 2.06 9.38
C LEU A 204 -3.92 3.13 8.32
N MET A 205 -5.05 3.03 7.62
CA MET A 205 -5.51 4.12 6.73
C MET A 205 -5.71 5.39 7.56
N ASP A 206 -5.04 6.48 7.18
CA ASP A 206 -5.13 7.78 7.87
C ASP A 206 -4.93 8.90 6.85
N GLY A 207 -5.97 9.69 6.63
CA GLY A 207 -6.03 10.72 5.60
C GLY A 207 -6.89 10.34 4.39
N PRO A 208 -6.66 10.96 3.22
CA PRO A 208 -7.46 10.75 2.02
C PRO A 208 -7.31 9.35 1.44
N PHE A 209 -8.44 8.85 0.95
CA PHE A 209 -8.56 7.67 0.09
C PHE A 209 -9.31 8.07 -1.18
N LYS A 210 -8.74 7.80 -2.34
CA LYS A 210 -9.41 7.99 -3.63
C LYS A 210 -9.38 6.70 -4.43
N SER A 211 -10.50 6.38 -5.10
CA SER A 211 -10.52 5.34 -6.11
C SER A 211 -11.08 5.90 -7.43
N TYR A 212 -10.58 5.35 -8.50
CA TYR A 212 -10.85 5.80 -9.86
C TYR A 212 -11.38 4.64 -10.69
N ASN A 213 -12.15 4.94 -11.72
CA ASN A 213 -12.47 3.99 -12.77
C ASN A 213 -11.33 3.93 -13.81
N PHE A 214 -11.46 3.05 -14.80
CA PHE A 214 -10.44 2.88 -15.84
C PHE A 214 -10.23 4.13 -16.71
N ASP A 215 -11.21 5.04 -16.80
CA ASP A 215 -11.12 6.32 -17.52
C ASP A 215 -10.48 7.43 -16.69
N GLY A 216 -10.12 7.14 -15.42
CA GLY A 216 -9.48 8.09 -14.50
C GLY A 216 -10.46 9.00 -13.77
N LYS A 217 -11.77 8.75 -13.87
CA LYS A 217 -12.77 9.49 -13.10
C LYS A 217 -12.84 8.96 -11.67
N ILE A 218 -12.98 9.86 -10.71
CA ILE A 218 -13.14 9.50 -9.30
C ILE A 218 -14.47 8.78 -9.11
N VAL A 219 -14.47 7.63 -8.45
CA VAL A 219 -15.67 6.89 -8.04
C VAL A 219 -15.84 6.87 -6.52
N GLN A 220 -14.75 7.11 -5.76
CA GLN A 220 -14.79 7.28 -4.30
C GLN A 220 -13.78 8.35 -3.89
N ASP A 221 -14.21 9.29 -3.06
CA ASP A 221 -13.37 10.28 -2.38
C ASP A 221 -13.72 10.23 -0.88
N LEU A 222 -12.88 9.55 -0.13
CA LEU A 222 -13.14 9.16 1.25
C LEU A 222 -12.05 9.71 2.15
N SER A 223 -12.34 9.80 3.45
CA SER A 223 -11.37 10.16 4.47
C SER A 223 -11.39 9.14 5.61
N TYR A 224 -10.19 8.81 6.09
CA TYR A 224 -9.98 7.87 7.19
C TYR A 224 -9.16 8.51 8.30
N LYS A 225 -9.38 8.06 9.52
CA LYS A 225 -8.56 8.39 10.68
C LYS A 225 -8.36 7.13 11.52
N GLN A 226 -7.10 6.71 11.69
CA GLN A 226 -6.74 5.50 12.43
C GLN A 226 -7.54 4.25 11.96
N GLY A 227 -7.65 4.07 10.64
CA GLY A 227 -8.34 2.96 9.99
C GLY A 227 -9.86 3.09 9.92
N LYS A 228 -10.46 4.13 10.48
CA LYS A 228 -11.91 4.34 10.55
C LYS A 228 -12.36 5.46 9.62
N LYS A 229 -13.51 5.31 8.99
CA LYS A 229 -14.16 6.38 8.22
C LYS A 229 -14.37 7.60 9.10
N SER A 230 -13.96 8.79 8.62
CA SER A 230 -14.04 10.04 9.39
C SER A 230 -14.11 11.25 8.47
N GLY A 231 -15.04 12.17 8.72
CA GLY A 231 -15.27 13.34 7.90
C GLY A 231 -16.30 13.08 6.79
N GLU A 232 -16.26 13.92 5.78
CA GLU A 232 -17.13 13.82 4.60
C GLU A 232 -16.61 12.78 3.61
N LEU A 233 -17.47 11.88 3.15
CA LEU A 233 -17.20 10.85 2.17
C LEU A 233 -18.11 11.06 0.96
N ARG A 234 -17.56 10.95 -0.24
CA ARG A 234 -18.29 11.10 -1.50
C ARG A 234 -18.16 9.86 -2.35
N TYR A 235 -19.27 9.41 -2.89
CA TYR A 235 -19.32 8.33 -3.86
C TYR A 235 -19.90 8.85 -5.17
N TYR A 236 -19.44 8.32 -6.27
CA TYR A 236 -19.82 8.76 -7.62
C TYR A 236 -20.24 7.57 -8.46
N TYR A 237 -21.09 7.80 -9.44
CA TYR A 237 -21.32 6.87 -10.55
C TYR A 237 -20.03 6.71 -11.38
N ASN A 238 -19.96 5.65 -12.20
CA ASN A 238 -18.77 5.38 -13.01
C ASN A 238 -18.40 6.49 -14.00
N ASP A 239 -19.35 7.32 -14.37
CA ASP A 239 -19.14 8.48 -15.25
C ASP A 239 -18.73 9.75 -14.49
N GLY A 240 -18.60 9.68 -13.16
CA GLY A 240 -18.18 10.77 -12.28
C GLY A 240 -19.32 11.65 -11.78
N VAL A 241 -20.59 11.30 -12.06
CA VAL A 241 -21.74 12.00 -11.47
C VAL A 241 -21.82 11.65 -9.98
N LEU A 242 -22.07 12.65 -9.13
CA LEU A 242 -22.18 12.49 -7.67
C LEU A 242 -23.38 11.59 -7.32
N LEU A 243 -23.12 10.55 -6.52
CA LEU A 243 -24.13 9.61 -6.05
C LEU A 243 -24.54 9.88 -4.60
N THR A 244 -23.55 9.96 -3.68
CA THR A 244 -23.83 10.22 -2.27
C THR A 244 -22.79 11.15 -1.63
N ILE A 245 -23.22 11.87 -0.61
CA ILE A 245 -22.37 12.53 0.40
C ILE A 245 -22.76 11.96 1.76
N GLU A 246 -21.78 11.55 2.52
CA GLU A 246 -21.95 10.94 3.83
C GLU A 246 -21.02 11.57 4.85
N HIS A 247 -21.49 11.78 6.09
CA HIS A 247 -20.67 12.29 7.18
C HIS A 247 -20.48 11.24 8.27
N TRP A 248 -19.23 10.94 8.57
CA TRP A 248 -18.84 9.89 9.50
C TRP A 248 -17.88 10.38 10.58
N SER A 249 -18.00 9.80 11.77
CA SER A 249 -17.07 9.99 12.88
C SER A 249 -16.68 8.62 13.44
N SER A 250 -15.46 8.15 13.14
CA SER A 250 -14.93 6.85 13.62
C SER A 250 -15.88 5.66 13.31
N ASP A 251 -16.28 5.51 12.05
CA ASP A 251 -17.22 4.50 11.51
C ASP A 251 -18.66 4.63 12.02
N VAL A 252 -19.01 5.74 12.67
CA VAL A 252 -20.36 6.03 13.12
C VAL A 252 -20.93 7.16 12.26
N LYS A 253 -22.18 7.02 11.78
CA LYS A 253 -22.88 8.10 11.07
C LYS A 253 -23.02 9.31 12.00
N ASP A 254 -22.53 10.49 11.58
CA ASP A 254 -22.59 11.70 12.39
C ASP A 254 -22.62 12.93 11.50
N GLY A 255 -23.79 13.47 11.26
CA GLY A 255 -24.05 14.56 10.33
C GLY A 255 -25.06 14.18 9.25
N GLU A 256 -25.01 14.90 8.15
CA GLU A 256 -25.93 14.80 7.04
C GLU A 256 -25.50 13.73 6.04
N PHE A 257 -26.47 12.95 5.56
CA PHE A 257 -26.33 11.95 4.51
C PHE A 257 -27.24 12.33 3.36
N LYS A 258 -26.69 12.45 2.13
CA LYS A 258 -27.44 12.78 0.94
C LYS A 258 -27.24 11.74 -0.13
N THR A 259 -28.30 11.37 -0.82
CA THR A 259 -28.25 10.69 -2.11
C THR A 259 -28.76 11.60 -3.21
N PHE A 260 -28.27 11.42 -4.40
CA PHE A 260 -28.61 12.25 -5.55
C PHE A 260 -29.15 11.41 -6.69
N TYR A 261 -30.09 11.96 -7.43
CA TYR A 261 -30.50 11.39 -8.69
C TYR A 261 -29.39 11.52 -9.73
N TYR A 262 -29.32 10.56 -10.63
CA TYR A 262 -28.31 10.56 -11.71
C TYR A 262 -28.34 11.83 -12.57
N LYS A 263 -29.54 12.40 -12.82
CA LYS A 263 -29.72 13.65 -13.55
C LYS A 263 -29.52 14.92 -12.71
N GLY A 264 -29.11 14.76 -11.46
CA GLY A 264 -28.99 15.83 -10.48
C GLY A 264 -30.22 15.96 -9.59
N GLY A 265 -30.14 16.82 -8.59
CA GLY A 265 -31.15 16.98 -7.53
C GLY A 265 -30.99 15.96 -6.40
N ILE A 266 -31.45 16.34 -5.21
CA ILE A 266 -31.42 15.48 -4.02
C ILE A 266 -32.52 14.44 -4.12
N GLN A 267 -32.18 13.17 -3.91
CA GLN A 267 -33.14 12.07 -3.79
C GLN A 267 -33.53 11.86 -2.32
N THR A 268 -32.53 11.75 -1.43
CA THR A 268 -32.78 11.63 0.02
C THR A 268 -31.82 12.53 0.79
N MET A 269 -32.29 12.99 1.95
CA MET A 269 -31.48 13.66 2.96
C MET A 269 -31.82 13.08 4.33
N GLU A 270 -30.82 12.65 5.06
CA GLU A 270 -30.92 12.01 6.36
C GLU A 270 -29.96 12.67 7.33
N ASN A 271 -30.35 12.86 8.59
CA ASN A 271 -29.52 13.45 9.61
C ASN A 271 -29.28 12.49 10.78
N TYR A 272 -28.02 12.34 11.15
CA TYR A 272 -27.61 11.44 12.24
C TYR A 272 -26.75 12.17 13.26
N LYS A 273 -26.89 11.77 14.52
CA LYS A 273 -26.03 12.18 15.61
C LYS A 273 -25.55 10.95 16.36
N LYS A 274 -24.23 10.68 16.30
CA LYS A 274 -23.61 9.50 16.91
C LYS A 274 -24.35 8.19 16.56
N GLY A 275 -24.68 8.00 15.29
CA GLY A 275 -25.36 6.83 14.76
C GLY A 275 -26.85 6.76 14.94
N VAL A 276 -27.44 7.76 15.62
CA VAL A 276 -28.87 7.80 15.92
C VAL A 276 -29.54 8.84 15.00
N PRO A 277 -30.68 8.51 14.35
CA PRO A 277 -31.48 9.48 13.61
C PRO A 277 -31.84 10.70 14.46
N GLU A 278 -31.55 11.90 13.95
CA GLU A 278 -31.82 13.16 14.67
C GLU A 278 -32.07 14.29 13.66
N GLY A 279 -33.24 14.90 13.71
CA GLY A 279 -33.63 15.96 12.79
C GLY A 279 -34.45 15.46 11.60
N TRP A 280 -34.54 16.28 10.58
CA TRP A 280 -35.37 16.00 9.42
C TRP A 280 -34.72 15.00 8.47
N PHE A 281 -35.55 14.05 7.98
CA PHE A 281 -35.27 13.10 6.91
C PHE A 281 -36.20 13.45 5.75
N GLU A 282 -35.64 13.68 4.58
CA GLU A 282 -36.39 14.05 3.38
C GLU A 282 -36.18 13.03 2.27
N GLU A 283 -37.23 12.77 1.53
CA GLU A 283 -37.19 12.06 0.23
C GLU A 283 -37.90 12.95 -0.79
N ARG A 284 -37.31 13.12 -1.96
CA ARG A 284 -37.81 13.98 -3.03
C ARG A 284 -38.05 13.20 -4.30
N TYR A 285 -38.99 13.65 -5.09
CA TYR A 285 -39.17 13.25 -6.49
C TYR A 285 -38.06 13.88 -7.35
N GLN A 286 -37.90 13.38 -8.57
CA GLN A 286 -36.86 13.88 -9.48
C GLN A 286 -37.08 15.35 -9.93
N ASP A 287 -38.28 15.86 -9.81
CA ASP A 287 -38.64 17.27 -10.05
C ASP A 287 -38.48 18.16 -8.82
N ASP A 288 -37.74 17.65 -7.80
CA ASP A 288 -37.43 18.29 -6.51
C ASP A 288 -38.62 18.47 -5.55
N LYS A 289 -39.84 18.04 -5.94
CA LYS A 289 -40.98 18.05 -5.03
C LYS A 289 -40.76 17.08 -3.89
N LEU A 290 -41.21 17.44 -2.70
CA LEU A 290 -41.15 16.65 -1.52
C LEU A 290 -42.03 15.39 -1.69
N LYS A 291 -41.48 14.19 -1.43
CA LYS A 291 -42.19 12.92 -1.41
C LYS A 291 -42.47 12.45 0.00
N ARG A 292 -41.50 12.67 0.88
CA ARG A 292 -41.58 12.33 2.30
C ARG A 292 -40.77 13.34 3.11
N ASN A 293 -41.31 13.73 4.26
CA ASN A 293 -40.62 14.51 5.26
C ASN A 293 -40.92 13.89 6.63
N ALA A 294 -39.87 13.58 7.42
CA ALA A 294 -40.01 12.89 8.69
C ALA A 294 -39.03 13.45 9.72
N LEU A 295 -39.55 13.85 10.87
CA LEU A 295 -38.75 14.36 11.98
C LEU A 295 -38.42 13.27 12.97
N TYR A 296 -37.13 13.06 13.20
CA TYR A 296 -36.63 12.16 14.23
C TYR A 296 -35.99 12.91 15.39
N LYS A 297 -36.22 12.42 16.61
CA LYS A 297 -35.59 12.91 17.82
C LYS A 297 -35.09 11.73 18.63
N LYS A 298 -33.76 11.63 18.83
CA LYS A 298 -33.11 10.51 19.53
C LYS A 298 -33.53 9.15 18.98
N GLY A 299 -33.65 9.02 17.65
CA GLY A 299 -34.02 7.80 16.94
C GLY A 299 -35.51 7.47 16.92
N ILE A 300 -36.33 8.31 17.54
CA ILE A 300 -37.79 8.13 17.57
C ILE A 300 -38.41 9.01 16.52
N LEU A 301 -39.30 8.46 15.68
CA LEU A 301 -40.08 9.22 14.73
C LEU A 301 -41.13 10.07 15.50
N ILE A 302 -41.08 11.36 15.32
CA ILE A 302 -41.97 12.33 16.00
C ILE A 302 -43.09 12.78 15.05
N GLU A 303 -42.74 12.98 13.77
CA GLU A 303 -43.63 13.54 12.78
C GLU A 303 -43.27 12.99 11.40
N GLU A 304 -44.27 12.72 10.55
CA GLU A 304 -44.06 12.27 9.19
C GLU A 304 -45.19 12.79 8.27
N HIS A 305 -44.79 13.34 7.12
CA HIS A 305 -45.66 13.75 6.04
C HIS A 305 -45.25 13.05 4.74
N ARG A 306 -46.24 12.61 3.96
CA ARG A 306 -46.03 12.03 2.63
C ARG A 306 -46.86 12.76 1.63
N PHE A 307 -46.29 12.93 0.44
CA PHE A 307 -46.88 13.69 -0.63
C PHE A 307 -46.88 12.85 -1.93
N ASN A 308 -47.91 13.05 -2.79
CA ASN A 308 -47.91 12.49 -4.14
C ASN A 308 -47.09 13.36 -5.12
N GLU A 309 -46.97 12.92 -6.38
CA GLU A 309 -46.23 13.65 -7.43
C GLU A 309 -46.83 15.04 -7.77
N HIS A 310 -48.07 15.30 -7.39
CA HIS A 310 -48.70 16.61 -7.53
C HIS A 310 -48.41 17.57 -6.38
N GLY A 311 -47.77 17.07 -5.29
CA GLY A 311 -47.46 17.82 -4.08
C GLY A 311 -48.60 17.84 -3.08
N GLU A 312 -49.64 17.03 -3.29
CA GLU A 312 -50.73 16.90 -2.33
C GLU A 312 -50.35 15.95 -1.21
N GLU A 313 -50.63 16.35 0.04
CA GLU A 313 -50.36 15.53 1.20
C GLU A 313 -51.30 14.32 1.26
N THR A 314 -50.71 13.12 1.39
CA THR A 314 -51.44 11.84 1.37
C THR A 314 -51.40 11.13 2.72
N TYR A 315 -50.52 11.55 3.61
CA TYR A 315 -50.33 10.94 4.94
C TYR A 315 -49.68 11.92 5.88
N THR A 316 -50.17 11.94 7.12
CA THR A 316 -49.58 12.71 8.25
C THR A 316 -49.56 11.85 9.49
N PHE A 317 -48.44 11.90 10.22
CA PHE A 317 -48.28 11.30 11.55
C PHE A 317 -47.57 12.30 12.46
N GLY A 318 -48.09 12.48 13.67
CA GLY A 318 -47.51 13.44 14.63
C GLY A 318 -47.79 14.89 14.26
N GLY A 319 -47.00 15.82 14.77
CA GLY A 319 -47.24 17.26 14.69
C GLY A 319 -48.23 17.74 15.77
N GLU A 320 -48.37 19.05 15.97
CA GLU A 320 -49.40 19.59 16.85
C GLU A 320 -50.79 19.24 16.25
N ALA A 321 -51.48 18.31 16.93
CA ALA A 321 -52.83 17.98 16.56
C ALA A 321 -53.66 19.31 16.56
N ASN A 322 -54.16 19.66 15.40
CA ASN A 322 -55.27 20.60 15.32
C ASN A 322 -56.34 20.04 16.24
N THR A 323 -56.58 20.73 17.38
CA THR A 323 -57.49 20.31 18.46
C THR A 323 -58.87 20.03 17.95
N GLY A 324 -59.16 18.77 17.69
CA GLY A 324 -60.47 18.31 17.26
C GLY A 324 -60.56 16.80 17.16
N LYS A 325 -60.82 16.13 18.30
CA LYS A 325 -61.20 14.78 18.54
C LYS A 325 -60.06 13.79 18.84
N GLU A 326 -60.04 13.38 20.09
CA GLU A 326 -59.44 12.17 20.65
C GLU A 326 -59.97 10.95 19.87
N ASP A 327 -59.05 10.16 19.32
CA ASP A 327 -59.22 8.73 19.14
C ASP A 327 -57.94 8.02 19.49
N ASP A 328 -58.01 7.23 20.56
CA ASP A 328 -56.95 6.42 21.12
C ASP A 328 -56.38 5.43 20.09
N ALA A 329 -55.16 5.61 19.65
CA ALA A 329 -54.37 4.57 19.03
C ALA A 329 -52.96 4.53 19.61
N MET A 330 -52.77 3.60 20.58
CA MET A 330 -51.44 3.31 21.09
C MET A 330 -50.45 2.90 19.97
N PRO A 331 -49.19 3.33 20.04
CA PRO A 331 -48.17 2.96 19.05
C PRO A 331 -47.89 1.45 19.10
N VAL A 332 -48.16 0.77 18.00
CA VAL A 332 -47.86 -0.66 17.82
C VAL A 332 -46.33 -0.85 17.78
N LYS A 333 -45.76 -1.47 18.80
CA LYS A 333 -44.35 -1.88 18.78
C LYS A 333 -44.11 -2.88 17.64
N PRO A 334 -43.03 -2.71 16.84
CA PRO A 334 -42.72 -3.65 15.78
C PRO A 334 -42.48 -5.07 16.33
N LYS A 335 -43.28 -6.05 15.92
CA LYS A 335 -43.10 -7.46 16.28
C LYS A 335 -41.76 -7.96 15.71
N LYS A 336 -40.85 -8.39 16.57
CA LYS A 336 -39.64 -9.13 16.18
C LYS A 336 -40.08 -10.45 15.52
N LYS A 337 -39.77 -10.62 14.24
CA LYS A 337 -39.89 -11.93 13.57
C LYS A 337 -38.86 -12.87 14.18
N LYS A 338 -39.36 -13.90 14.92
CA LYS A 338 -38.55 -15.05 15.33
C LYS A 338 -38.21 -15.86 14.08
N SER A 339 -36.95 -15.98 13.72
CA SER A 339 -36.49 -16.95 12.74
C SER A 339 -36.66 -18.35 13.35
N LYS A 340 -37.49 -19.18 12.76
CA LYS A 340 -37.54 -20.61 13.06
C LYS A 340 -36.38 -21.28 12.34
N ASN A 341 -35.36 -21.69 13.08
CA ASN A 341 -34.37 -22.67 12.59
C ASN A 341 -35.13 -24.01 12.45
N LYS A 342 -35.27 -24.51 11.24
CA LYS A 342 -35.57 -25.91 10.95
C LYS A 342 -34.25 -26.67 10.94
N THR A 343 -34.04 -27.47 11.94
CA THR A 343 -33.08 -28.58 11.91
C THR A 343 -33.65 -29.65 11.01
N SER A 344 -32.97 -29.95 9.93
CA SER A 344 -33.20 -31.15 9.11
C SER A 344 -32.27 -32.25 9.64
N GLU A 345 -32.88 -33.26 10.26
CA GLU A 345 -32.23 -34.54 10.52
C GLU A 345 -32.00 -35.25 9.19
N ASP A 346 -30.74 -35.60 8.94
CA ASP A 346 -30.34 -36.43 7.82
C ASP A 346 -30.32 -37.90 8.27
N ASN A 347 -31.29 -38.68 7.81
CA ASN A 347 -31.29 -40.12 7.87
C ASN A 347 -30.88 -40.68 6.52
N SER A 348 -29.69 -41.24 6.44
CA SER A 348 -29.33 -42.15 5.35
C SER A 348 -29.03 -43.54 5.89
N PRO A 349 -29.65 -44.61 5.36
CA PRO A 349 -29.17 -45.97 5.55
C PRO A 349 -28.36 -46.44 4.35
N ASN A 350 -27.31 -47.21 4.64
CA ASN A 350 -26.41 -48.05 3.86
C ASN A 350 -25.19 -47.39 3.24
#